data_31e1a1d2755f044641a33bf8ac5116dd
#
_entry.id   31e1a1d2755f044641a33bf8ac5116dd
#
_cell.length_a   1.000
_cell.length_b   1.000
_cell.length_c   1.000
_cell.angle_alpha   90.00
_cell.angle_beta   90.00
_cell.angle_gamma   90.00
#
_symmetry.space_group_name_H-M   'P 1'
#
loop_
_entity.id
_entity.type
_entity.pdbx_description
1 polymer ?
#
loop_
_entity_poly.entity_id
_entity_poly.type
_entity_poly.pdbx_seq_one_letter_code
_entity_poly.pdbx_strand_id
1 'polypeptide(L)'
;MAFVGDALIAIDSARGYLLEIDCTNDNTKIINPYHASEFVDTSGLCFWEDTLWLTRENSVYFCENARSGLGNQELNPQHFVTLPYPANGVAVWGSTVYVSCQKTGYILIFNRKTGEEITRFYAPGIGVESLTVQAEYLWVSDSEEQTVYCLDRATGTVVFSILTPFEHPSGLAFHRHPETGEEILYVAYASEEIYIRDDPNSTDPHQLAFRDRTFIHPLHFHYHEDEYYALSNGYLMEISYIEELSPLDEVDLMDLEWRIAFPAETPRQKLKKIEAIGLPFEEEILDGQRIAVFKFDRLKPHEARVFGWKALLEVRSIKYRLSPRDVENLPELPPEFADRYLVDNDNLAMDTEIVRKAAVEAIGTETNLLRKVLSIRDYVYEKLDYGIKPHIDTPDIVLERGIGSCGEYVGLMLALLRLNGIACRTVGRYKCPPHPDRQGVPMQPDYNHVWLEFYIPGLGWIPMESNPDDNQDSGPNPMRFFMGLAWYHVELGKGIRFESLKLKGVPLHKSEIRLGDLAINHVRFTILGELPPPR
;
A
#
# COMPACT_ATOMS: atom_id res chain seq x y z
N MET A 1 10.41 19.41 -4.23
CA MET A 1 10.07 19.91 -5.58
C MET A 1 8.98 20.96 -5.53
N ALA A 2 8.90 21.84 -6.52
CA ALA A 2 7.87 22.88 -6.58
C ALA A 2 7.67 23.35 -8.03
N PHE A 3 6.46 23.80 -8.40
CA PHE A 3 6.21 24.42 -9.68
C PHE A 3 6.46 25.94 -9.67
N VAL A 4 7.10 26.43 -10.72
CA VAL A 4 7.28 27.85 -11.01
C VAL A 4 6.70 28.13 -12.41
N GLY A 5 5.46 28.57 -12.46
CA GLY A 5 4.67 28.52 -13.70
C GLY A 5 4.45 27.06 -14.12
N ASP A 6 4.82 26.73 -15.35
CA ASP A 6 4.70 25.36 -15.90
C ASP A 6 6.00 24.54 -15.71
N ALA A 7 7.07 25.14 -15.19
CA ALA A 7 8.33 24.46 -14.95
C ALA A 7 8.34 23.80 -13.58
N LEU A 8 8.67 22.51 -13.51
CA LEU A 8 8.90 21.80 -12.26
C LEU A 8 10.36 21.97 -11.84
N ILE A 9 10.55 22.51 -10.65
CA ILE A 9 11.88 22.66 -10.03
C ILE A 9 12.05 21.57 -8.97
N ALA A 10 13.12 20.80 -9.08
CA ALA A 10 13.51 19.77 -8.12
C ALA A 10 14.94 20.00 -7.63
N ILE A 11 15.34 19.32 -6.56
CA ILE A 11 16.70 19.35 -6.01
C ILE A 11 17.33 17.97 -6.09
N ASP A 12 18.56 17.90 -6.62
CA ASP A 12 19.48 16.80 -6.41
C ASP A 12 20.27 17.11 -5.14
N SER A 13 19.84 16.54 -4.03
CA SER A 13 20.40 16.81 -2.71
C SER A 13 21.90 16.49 -2.61
N ALA A 14 22.35 15.41 -3.26
CA ALA A 14 23.75 14.97 -3.20
C ALA A 14 24.70 15.92 -3.92
N ARG A 15 24.26 16.54 -5.01
CA ARG A 15 25.09 17.46 -5.82
C ARG A 15 24.73 18.93 -5.60
N GLY A 16 23.61 19.21 -4.94
CA GLY A 16 23.09 20.55 -4.76
C GLY A 16 22.56 21.19 -6.05
N TYR A 17 22.23 20.39 -7.07
CA TYR A 17 21.72 20.93 -8.33
C TYR A 17 20.22 21.21 -8.23
N LEU A 18 19.83 22.45 -8.50
CA LEU A 18 18.46 22.78 -8.82
C LEU A 18 18.20 22.40 -10.28
N LEU A 19 17.20 21.55 -10.46
CA LEU A 19 16.84 20.96 -11.74
C LEU A 19 15.51 21.55 -12.21
N GLU A 20 15.51 22.11 -13.41
CA GLU A 20 14.27 22.42 -14.16
C GLU A 20 13.91 21.21 -14.99
N ILE A 21 12.75 20.63 -14.75
CA ILE A 21 12.27 19.40 -15.37
C ILE A 21 11.09 19.74 -16.28
N ASP A 22 11.20 19.35 -17.54
CA ASP A 22 10.09 19.38 -18.49
C ASP A 22 9.28 18.09 -18.33
N CYS A 23 8.10 18.18 -17.70
CA CYS A 23 7.23 17.03 -17.44
C CYS A 23 6.64 16.37 -18.69
N THR A 24 6.86 16.95 -19.90
CA THR A 24 6.36 16.37 -21.15
C THR A 24 7.33 15.39 -21.80
N ASN A 25 8.62 15.52 -21.53
CA ASN A 25 9.68 14.73 -22.18
C ASN A 25 10.81 14.32 -21.24
N ASP A 26 10.66 14.56 -19.93
CA ASP A 26 11.62 14.26 -18.88
C ASP A 26 13.01 14.91 -19.05
N ASN A 27 13.14 15.90 -19.94
CA ASN A 27 14.38 16.63 -20.10
C ASN A 27 14.65 17.50 -18.88
N THR A 28 15.88 17.46 -18.44
CA THR A 28 16.33 18.12 -17.22
C THR A 28 17.45 19.12 -17.51
N LYS A 29 17.35 20.32 -16.94
CA LYS A 29 18.34 21.38 -17.04
C LYS A 29 18.78 21.83 -15.65
N ILE A 30 20.10 21.91 -15.40
CA ILE A 30 20.65 22.50 -14.19
C ILE A 30 20.54 24.01 -14.27
N ILE A 31 19.91 24.63 -13.26
CA ILE A 31 19.66 26.09 -13.24
C ILE A 31 20.53 26.86 -12.23
N ASN A 32 21.36 26.16 -11.43
CA ASN A 32 22.33 26.76 -10.49
C ASN A 32 23.75 26.20 -10.65
N PRO A 33 24.30 26.06 -11.87
CA PRO A 33 25.55 25.29 -12.08
C PRO A 33 26.78 25.88 -11.35
N TYR A 34 26.77 27.18 -11.01
CA TYR A 34 27.88 27.85 -10.37
C TYR A 34 27.78 27.99 -8.84
N HIS A 35 26.60 27.65 -8.28
CA HIS A 35 26.29 27.81 -6.85
C HIS A 35 25.76 26.51 -6.22
N ALA A 36 25.99 25.39 -6.86
CA ALA A 36 25.46 24.09 -6.42
C ALA A 36 25.92 23.72 -4.99
N SER A 37 27.16 24.06 -4.62
CA SER A 37 27.70 23.77 -3.30
C SER A 37 26.89 24.34 -2.13
N GLU A 38 26.14 25.40 -2.36
CA GLU A 38 25.31 26.04 -1.35
C GLU A 38 23.97 25.31 -1.11
N PHE A 39 23.65 24.36 -1.99
CA PHE A 39 22.41 23.59 -1.97
C PHE A 39 22.63 22.09 -1.68
N VAL A 40 23.88 21.67 -1.43
CA VAL A 40 24.17 20.29 -1.02
C VAL A 40 23.45 19.99 0.30
N ASP A 41 22.96 18.77 0.46
CA ASP A 41 22.18 18.27 1.61
C ASP A 41 20.83 18.99 1.83
N THR A 42 20.30 19.65 0.79
CA THR A 42 18.94 20.20 0.82
C THR A 42 17.92 19.07 0.74
N SER A 43 17.06 18.95 1.75
CA SER A 43 16.04 17.91 1.86
C SER A 43 14.67 18.33 1.31
N GLY A 44 14.30 19.58 1.42
CA GLY A 44 13.02 20.09 0.96
C GLY A 44 13.12 21.46 0.31
N LEU A 45 12.22 21.75 -0.63
CA LEU A 45 12.10 23.08 -1.21
C LEU A 45 10.65 23.44 -1.54
N CYS A 46 10.33 24.72 -1.46
CA CYS A 46 9.09 25.28 -2.00
C CYS A 46 9.31 26.71 -2.52
N PHE A 47 8.41 27.14 -3.41
CA PHE A 47 8.34 28.55 -3.83
C PHE A 47 7.10 29.20 -3.24
N TRP A 48 7.29 30.40 -2.67
CA TRP A 48 6.22 31.31 -2.30
C TRP A 48 6.47 32.67 -2.91
N GLU A 49 5.58 33.11 -3.77
CA GLU A 49 5.78 34.33 -4.58
C GLU A 49 7.10 34.26 -5.38
N ASP A 50 8.05 35.17 -5.14
CA ASP A 50 9.36 35.18 -5.77
C ASP A 50 10.50 34.67 -4.86
N THR A 51 10.15 34.01 -3.77
CA THR A 51 11.10 33.50 -2.78
C THR A 51 11.17 31.98 -2.82
N LEU A 52 12.39 31.44 -2.97
CA LEU A 52 12.69 30.03 -2.79
C LEU A 52 13.00 29.75 -1.31
N TRP A 53 12.28 28.83 -0.73
CA TRP A 53 12.50 28.30 0.62
C TRP A 53 13.07 26.90 0.55
N LEU A 54 14.03 26.59 1.43
CA LEU A 54 14.66 25.28 1.46
C LEU A 54 15.01 24.86 2.89
N THR A 55 15.08 23.54 3.10
CA THR A 55 15.59 22.91 4.32
C THR A 55 16.92 22.26 4.02
N ARG A 56 17.89 22.47 4.92
CA ARG A 56 19.20 21.83 4.86
C ARG A 56 19.66 21.52 6.27
N GLU A 57 20.04 20.26 6.49
CA GLU A 57 20.35 19.78 7.83
C GLU A 57 19.23 20.13 8.83
N ASN A 58 19.54 20.84 9.90
CA ASN A 58 18.57 21.26 10.92
C ASN A 58 18.08 22.70 10.74
N SER A 59 18.25 23.30 9.58
CA SER A 59 17.92 24.73 9.38
C SER A 59 17.06 24.96 8.15
N VAL A 60 16.29 26.03 8.20
CA VAL A 60 15.51 26.55 7.08
C VAL A 60 16.18 27.80 6.53
N TYR A 61 16.23 27.91 5.22
CA TYR A 61 16.82 29.05 4.49
C TYR A 61 15.83 29.58 3.46
N PHE A 62 16.04 30.80 2.99
CA PHE A 62 15.30 31.39 1.90
C PHE A 62 16.19 32.21 0.97
N CYS A 63 15.84 32.25 -0.32
CA CYS A 63 16.46 33.09 -1.33
C CYS A 63 15.40 34.03 -1.90
N GLU A 64 15.57 35.35 -1.72
CA GLU A 64 14.71 36.36 -2.32
C GLU A 64 14.99 36.52 -3.82
N ASN A 65 14.01 37.00 -4.59
CA ASN A 65 14.10 37.21 -6.04
C ASN A 65 14.52 35.95 -6.81
N ALA A 66 14.17 34.77 -6.31
CA ALA A 66 14.66 33.51 -6.85
C ALA A 66 14.14 33.21 -8.25
N ARG A 67 12.90 33.60 -8.61
CA ARG A 67 12.36 33.37 -9.96
C ARG A 67 13.15 34.10 -11.03
N SER A 68 13.54 35.35 -10.76
CA SER A 68 14.38 36.15 -11.67
C SER A 68 15.85 35.69 -11.67
N GLY A 69 16.28 35.00 -10.60
CA GLY A 69 17.61 34.46 -10.41
C GLY A 69 17.87 33.09 -11.03
N LEU A 70 16.83 32.34 -11.39
CA LEU A 70 16.97 31.04 -12.01
C LEU A 70 17.73 31.14 -13.35
N GLY A 71 18.92 30.53 -13.41
CA GLY A 71 19.73 30.43 -14.62
C GLY A 71 20.80 31.49 -14.85
N ASN A 72 20.76 32.68 -14.21
CA ASN A 72 21.69 33.77 -14.50
C ASN A 72 22.12 34.60 -13.27
N GLN A 73 21.54 34.45 -12.12
CA GLN A 73 21.87 35.21 -10.92
C GLN A 73 22.34 34.31 -9.78
N GLU A 74 23.09 34.89 -8.88
CA GLU A 74 23.54 34.27 -7.66
C GLU A 74 22.37 34.06 -6.70
N LEU A 75 22.01 32.79 -6.45
CA LEU A 75 21.05 32.44 -5.41
C LEU A 75 21.84 32.38 -4.09
N ASN A 76 21.53 33.26 -3.16
CA ASN A 76 22.19 33.35 -1.86
C ASN A 76 21.23 32.91 -0.75
N PRO A 77 21.34 31.68 -0.21
CA PRO A 77 20.49 31.21 0.88
C PRO A 77 20.73 32.00 2.18
N GLN A 78 19.73 32.73 2.62
CA GLN A 78 19.73 33.43 3.90
C GLN A 78 19.12 32.53 4.98
N HIS A 79 19.75 32.48 6.16
CA HIS A 79 19.25 31.68 7.28
C HIS A 79 17.95 32.27 7.83
N PHE A 80 16.96 31.41 8.05
CA PHE A 80 15.65 31.77 8.63
C PHE A 80 15.53 31.28 10.08
N VAL A 81 15.63 29.97 10.32
CA VAL A 81 15.50 29.36 11.64
C VAL A 81 16.29 28.06 11.74
N THR A 82 16.78 27.73 12.93
CA THR A 82 17.42 26.45 13.25
C THR A 82 16.53 25.63 14.17
N LEU A 83 16.32 24.36 13.85
CA LEU A 83 15.57 23.39 14.61
C LEU A 83 16.51 22.53 15.47
N PRO A 84 15.99 21.83 16.49
CA PRO A 84 16.81 20.92 17.31
C PRO A 84 17.26 19.66 16.57
N TYR A 85 16.59 19.29 15.46
CA TYR A 85 16.85 18.10 14.64
C TYR A 85 16.68 18.42 13.16
N PRO A 86 17.14 17.53 12.26
CA PRO A 86 17.03 17.74 10.81
C PRO A 86 15.62 18.07 10.36
N ALA A 87 15.50 19.07 9.47
CA ALA A 87 14.28 19.46 8.80
C ALA A 87 14.13 18.65 7.51
N ASN A 88 12.97 18.04 7.27
CA ASN A 88 12.71 17.22 6.09
C ASN A 88 12.10 18.05 4.95
N GLY A 89 11.03 18.77 5.20
CA GLY A 89 10.29 19.54 4.20
C GLY A 89 9.89 20.93 4.69
N VAL A 90 9.63 21.81 3.74
CA VAL A 90 9.14 23.18 4.00
C VAL A 90 8.01 23.53 3.05
N ALA A 91 7.00 24.22 3.57
CA ALA A 91 5.95 24.85 2.78
C ALA A 91 5.63 26.24 3.36
N VAL A 92 5.22 27.17 2.49
CA VAL A 92 4.92 28.54 2.89
C VAL A 92 3.56 28.95 2.34
N TRP A 93 2.79 29.64 3.17
CA TRP A 93 1.53 30.25 2.78
C TRP A 93 1.26 31.54 3.55
N GLY A 94 1.16 32.64 2.84
CA GLY A 94 0.92 33.96 3.45
C GLY A 94 2.01 34.35 4.43
N SER A 95 1.66 34.48 5.71
CA SER A 95 2.59 34.83 6.79
C SER A 95 3.16 33.65 7.55
N THR A 96 2.93 32.43 7.09
CA THR A 96 3.21 31.20 7.84
C THR A 96 4.20 30.30 7.08
N VAL A 97 5.18 29.76 7.80
CA VAL A 97 6.12 28.73 7.31
C VAL A 97 5.87 27.43 8.08
N TYR A 98 5.65 26.35 7.36
CA TYR A 98 5.47 25.00 7.88
C TYR A 98 6.73 24.19 7.63
N VAL A 99 7.25 23.50 8.65
CA VAL A 99 8.48 22.71 8.56
C VAL A 99 8.24 21.34 9.16
N SER A 100 8.40 20.27 8.38
CA SER A 100 8.37 18.91 8.90
C SER A 100 9.69 18.53 9.55
N CYS A 101 9.61 17.84 10.69
CA CYS A 101 10.76 17.29 11.38
C CYS A 101 10.39 15.89 11.87
N GLN A 102 10.75 14.90 11.08
CA GLN A 102 10.45 13.48 11.34
C GLN A 102 10.96 13.04 12.71
N LYS A 103 12.19 13.41 13.07
CA LYS A 103 12.81 13.02 14.34
C LYS A 103 12.02 13.46 15.58
N THR A 104 11.32 14.59 15.51
CA THR A 104 10.48 15.08 16.61
C THR A 104 9.05 14.59 16.55
N GLY A 105 8.58 14.08 15.40
CA GLY A 105 7.18 13.74 15.16
C GLY A 105 6.26 14.96 15.08
N TYR A 106 6.79 16.13 14.66
CA TYR A 106 6.03 17.36 14.55
C TYR A 106 6.18 18.04 13.19
N ILE A 107 5.15 18.78 12.82
CA ILE A 107 5.20 19.85 11.83
C ILE A 107 5.23 21.17 12.62
N LEU A 108 6.34 21.90 12.56
CA LEU A 108 6.56 23.15 13.26
C LEU A 108 6.07 24.31 12.41
N ILE A 109 5.47 25.30 13.03
CA ILE A 109 4.81 26.42 12.36
C ILE A 109 5.40 27.73 12.85
N PHE A 110 5.97 28.50 11.92
CA PHE A 110 6.68 29.75 12.22
C PHE A 110 6.01 30.95 11.58
N ASN A 111 6.16 32.11 12.20
CA ASN A 111 5.85 33.38 11.59
C ASN A 111 6.92 33.72 10.54
N ARG A 112 6.54 33.89 9.29
CA ARG A 112 7.45 34.14 8.16
C ARG A 112 8.32 35.40 8.33
N LYS A 113 7.84 36.42 9.05
CA LYS A 113 8.57 37.70 9.22
C LYS A 113 9.53 37.69 10.38
N THR A 114 9.15 37.02 11.48
CA THR A 114 9.93 37.08 12.74
C THR A 114 10.76 35.81 12.98
N GLY A 115 10.45 34.69 12.33
CA GLY A 115 11.07 33.39 12.62
C GLY A 115 10.62 32.78 13.94
N GLU A 116 9.65 33.41 14.66
CA GLU A 116 9.14 32.87 15.91
C GLU A 116 8.20 31.69 15.68
N GLU A 117 8.34 30.63 16.48
CA GLU A 117 7.42 29.50 16.46
C GLU A 117 6.05 29.94 16.98
N ILE A 118 5.00 29.73 16.17
CA ILE A 118 3.62 30.04 16.53
C ILE A 118 2.99 28.85 17.27
N THR A 119 3.14 27.66 16.70
CA THR A 119 2.57 26.40 17.21
C THR A 119 3.22 25.21 16.48
N ARG A 120 2.76 24.01 16.81
CA ARG A 120 3.16 22.77 16.13
C ARG A 120 2.00 21.81 16.03
N PHE A 121 1.96 21.02 14.97
CA PHE A 121 1.05 19.90 14.80
C PHE A 121 1.81 18.59 15.01
N TYR A 122 1.11 17.55 15.47
CA TYR A 122 1.65 16.20 15.39
C TYR A 122 1.81 15.80 13.92
N ALA A 123 2.92 15.16 13.58
CA ALA A 123 3.07 14.53 12.28
C ALA A 123 2.00 13.45 12.11
N PRO A 124 1.35 13.36 10.92
CA PRO A 124 0.27 12.38 10.71
C PRO A 124 0.76 10.95 10.61
N GLY A 125 2.03 10.73 10.27
CA GLY A 125 2.70 9.44 10.14
C GLY A 125 4.14 9.48 10.61
N ILE A 126 4.88 8.39 10.45
CA ILE A 126 6.22 8.19 11.03
C ILE A 126 7.36 8.59 10.08
N GLY A 127 7.10 8.60 8.77
CA GLY A 127 8.09 8.89 7.71
C GLY A 127 7.81 10.21 6.98
N VAL A 128 7.43 11.26 7.71
CA VAL A 128 7.04 12.55 7.10
C VAL A 128 8.22 13.21 6.38
N GLU A 129 8.05 13.44 5.08
CA GLU A 129 9.08 14.04 4.20
C GLU A 129 8.68 15.44 3.75
N SER A 130 8.02 15.55 2.62
CA SER A 130 7.72 16.82 1.94
C SER A 130 6.40 17.41 2.37
N LEU A 131 6.32 18.74 2.28
CA LEU A 131 5.13 19.52 2.53
C LEU A 131 4.77 20.37 1.32
N THR A 132 3.47 20.55 1.06
CA THR A 132 2.96 21.58 0.16
C THR A 132 1.62 22.11 0.68
N VAL A 133 1.28 23.35 0.33
CA VAL A 133 0.00 23.96 0.75
C VAL A 133 -0.83 24.27 -0.50
N GLN A 134 -2.12 23.96 -0.40
CA GLN A 134 -3.10 24.32 -1.41
C GLN A 134 -4.39 24.76 -0.68
N ALA A 135 -4.75 26.01 -0.84
CA ALA A 135 -5.91 26.64 -0.18
C ALA A 135 -5.91 26.44 1.36
N GLU A 136 -6.94 25.82 1.92
CA GLU A 136 -7.08 25.53 3.35
C GLU A 136 -6.31 24.31 3.82
N TYR A 137 -5.66 23.57 2.91
CA TYR A 137 -5.05 22.29 3.22
C TYR A 137 -3.54 22.33 3.20
N LEU A 138 -2.96 21.63 4.17
CA LEU A 138 -1.55 21.27 4.21
C LEU A 138 -1.42 19.79 3.79
N TRP A 139 -0.65 19.56 2.75
CA TRP A 139 -0.39 18.23 2.21
C TRP A 139 0.97 17.73 2.64
N VAL A 140 1.04 16.48 3.07
CA VAL A 140 2.22 15.89 3.69
C VAL A 140 2.49 14.54 3.06
N SER A 141 3.67 14.31 2.49
CA SER A 141 4.09 12.96 2.08
C SER A 141 4.72 12.22 3.25
N ASP A 142 4.47 10.92 3.32
CA ASP A 142 5.08 10.01 4.25
C ASP A 142 5.69 8.84 3.49
N SER A 143 7.03 8.75 3.50
CA SER A 143 7.79 7.77 2.73
C SER A 143 7.65 6.36 3.29
N GLU A 144 7.55 6.21 4.62
CA GLU A 144 7.41 4.91 5.29
C GLU A 144 6.00 4.35 5.14
N GLU A 145 5.00 5.24 5.12
CA GLU A 145 3.60 4.84 5.05
C GLU A 145 3.03 4.83 3.62
N GLN A 146 3.86 5.08 2.60
CA GLN A 146 3.39 5.13 1.20
C GLN A 146 2.13 5.99 1.05
N THR A 147 2.06 7.10 1.77
CA THR A 147 0.83 7.87 1.97
C THR A 147 1.06 9.35 1.74
N VAL A 148 0.05 10.02 1.20
CA VAL A 148 -0.09 11.47 1.22
C VAL A 148 -1.26 11.84 2.12
N TYR A 149 -1.00 12.64 3.14
CA TYR A 149 -2.01 13.14 4.07
C TYR A 149 -2.49 14.52 3.67
N CYS A 150 -3.80 14.74 3.73
CA CYS A 150 -4.44 16.04 3.61
C CYS A 150 -4.85 16.51 5.01
N LEU A 151 -4.25 17.59 5.50
CA LEU A 151 -4.55 18.17 6.81
C LEU A 151 -5.27 19.50 6.65
N ASP A 152 -6.21 19.77 7.54
CA ASP A 152 -6.70 21.13 7.75
C ASP A 152 -5.54 22.02 8.25
N ARG A 153 -5.23 23.05 7.51
CA ARG A 153 -4.05 23.90 7.76
C ARG A 153 -4.15 24.72 9.04
N ALA A 154 -5.36 24.98 9.53
CA ALA A 154 -5.57 25.77 10.74
C ALA A 154 -5.43 24.94 12.02
N THR A 155 -5.83 23.67 11.97
CA THR A 155 -5.89 22.79 13.14
C THR A 155 -4.86 21.67 13.15
N GLY A 156 -4.31 21.32 11.99
CA GLY A 156 -3.44 20.14 11.82
C GLY A 156 -4.19 18.80 11.84
N THR A 157 -5.52 18.84 11.83
CA THR A 157 -6.33 17.62 11.81
C THR A 157 -6.28 16.96 10.43
N VAL A 158 -6.04 15.66 10.39
CA VAL A 158 -6.11 14.88 9.15
C VAL A 158 -7.55 14.86 8.65
N VAL A 159 -7.79 15.36 7.45
CA VAL A 159 -9.09 15.34 6.78
C VAL A 159 -9.29 13.99 6.10
N PHE A 160 -8.33 13.57 5.31
CA PHE A 160 -8.23 12.23 4.72
C PHE A 160 -6.77 11.90 4.39
N SER A 161 -6.53 10.65 3.98
CA SER A 161 -5.22 10.19 3.52
C SER A 161 -5.37 9.37 2.23
N ILE A 162 -4.32 9.38 1.42
CA ILE A 162 -4.28 8.74 0.11
C ILE A 162 -3.12 7.77 0.10
N LEU A 163 -3.40 6.49 -0.13
CA LEU A 163 -2.36 5.52 -0.39
C LEU A 163 -1.82 5.74 -1.79
N THR A 164 -0.53 6.05 -1.92
CA THR A 164 0.09 6.35 -3.21
C THR A 164 0.28 5.08 -4.06
N PRO A 165 0.31 5.21 -5.41
CA PRO A 165 0.48 4.04 -6.28
C PRO A 165 1.87 3.39 -6.18
N PHE A 166 2.88 4.15 -5.72
CA PHE A 166 4.26 3.69 -5.55
C PHE A 166 4.75 3.93 -4.14
N GLU A 167 5.77 3.19 -3.74
CA GLU A 167 6.43 3.31 -2.44
C GLU A 167 7.31 4.57 -2.37
N HIS A 168 7.64 5.01 -1.16
CA HIS A 168 8.56 6.10 -0.85
C HIS A 168 8.24 7.45 -1.50
N PRO A 169 7.02 8.02 -1.30
CA PRO A 169 6.71 9.37 -1.75
C PRO A 169 7.54 10.40 -0.98
N SER A 170 8.46 11.08 -1.67
CA SER A 170 9.47 11.96 -1.09
C SER A 170 9.29 13.45 -1.43
N GLY A 171 8.45 13.79 -2.40
CA GLY A 171 8.24 15.17 -2.82
C GLY A 171 6.80 15.44 -3.27
N LEU A 172 6.29 16.64 -3.00
CA LEU A 172 4.93 17.05 -3.37
C LEU A 172 4.94 18.42 -4.05
N ALA A 173 4.18 18.56 -5.14
CA ALA A 173 3.90 19.86 -5.75
C ALA A 173 2.57 19.87 -6.49
N PHE A 174 1.78 20.92 -6.32
CA PHE A 174 0.60 21.15 -7.14
C PHE A 174 0.95 21.92 -8.42
N HIS A 175 0.41 21.46 -9.52
CA HIS A 175 0.45 22.16 -10.80
C HIS A 175 -0.97 22.44 -11.26
N ARG A 176 -1.22 23.68 -11.66
CA ARG A 176 -2.48 24.08 -12.27
C ARG A 176 -2.34 23.98 -13.79
N HIS A 177 -3.07 23.05 -14.40
CA HIS A 177 -3.05 22.86 -15.84
C HIS A 177 -3.49 24.14 -16.55
N PRO A 178 -2.68 24.71 -17.46
CA PRO A 178 -2.93 26.05 -18.03
C PRO A 178 -4.23 26.13 -18.86
N GLU A 179 -4.61 25.05 -19.52
CA GLU A 179 -5.79 25.03 -20.39
C GLU A 179 -7.09 24.67 -19.65
N THR A 180 -7.04 23.68 -18.76
CA THR A 180 -8.23 23.18 -18.05
C THR A 180 -8.46 23.89 -16.72
N GLY A 181 -7.43 24.52 -16.16
CA GLY A 181 -7.45 25.10 -14.82
C GLY A 181 -7.51 24.06 -13.70
N GLU A 182 -7.43 22.77 -14.02
CA GLU A 182 -7.41 21.68 -13.07
C GLU A 182 -6.10 21.68 -12.27
N GLU A 183 -6.20 21.49 -10.97
CA GLU A 183 -5.03 21.35 -10.09
C GLU A 183 -4.71 19.88 -9.90
N ILE A 184 -3.50 19.49 -10.29
CA ILE A 184 -2.99 18.11 -10.21
C ILE A 184 -1.86 18.08 -9.20
N LEU A 185 -1.91 17.14 -8.28
CA LEU A 185 -0.83 16.87 -7.34
C LEU A 185 0.19 15.94 -7.99
N TYR A 186 1.42 16.41 -8.11
CA TYR A 186 2.56 15.59 -8.53
C TYR A 186 3.32 15.10 -7.30
N VAL A 187 3.73 13.84 -7.34
CA VAL A 187 4.48 13.18 -6.28
C VAL A 187 5.80 12.68 -6.85
N ALA A 188 6.90 12.98 -6.17
CA ALA A 188 8.20 12.36 -6.44
C ALA A 188 8.35 11.10 -5.59
N TYR A 189 8.85 10.03 -6.19
CA TYR A 189 9.07 8.75 -5.55
C TYR A 189 10.54 8.40 -5.58
N ALA A 190 11.12 8.13 -4.41
CA ALA A 190 12.49 7.62 -4.30
C ALA A 190 12.48 6.10 -4.54
N SER A 191 13.44 5.61 -5.29
CA SER A 191 13.60 4.18 -5.57
C SER A 191 15.06 3.84 -5.85
N GLU A 192 15.38 2.56 -5.86
CA GLU A 192 16.65 2.05 -6.36
C GLU A 192 16.44 1.35 -7.71
N GLU A 193 17.37 1.55 -8.62
CA GLU A 193 17.38 0.90 -9.92
C GLU A 193 18.64 0.04 -10.09
N ILE A 194 18.42 -1.21 -10.49
CA ILE A 194 19.51 -2.11 -10.86
C ILE A 194 19.92 -1.78 -12.28
N TYR A 195 21.22 -1.58 -12.52
CA TYR A 195 21.77 -1.39 -13.86
C TYR A 195 23.01 -2.25 -14.07
N ILE A 196 23.26 -2.60 -15.34
CA ILE A 196 24.48 -3.28 -15.75
C ILE A 196 25.52 -2.21 -16.05
N ARG A 197 26.64 -2.26 -15.34
CA ARG A 197 27.79 -1.45 -15.65
C ARG A 197 28.71 -2.25 -16.57
N ASP A 198 28.79 -1.82 -17.82
CA ASP A 198 29.75 -2.34 -18.79
C ASP A 198 31.01 -1.45 -18.76
N ASP A 199 32.03 -1.91 -18.08
CA ASP A 199 33.34 -1.23 -18.02
C ASP A 199 34.38 -2.15 -18.68
N PRO A 200 34.80 -1.85 -19.91
CA PRO A 200 35.76 -2.69 -20.63
C PRO A 200 37.17 -2.71 -19.98
N ASN A 201 37.44 -1.81 -19.02
CA ASN A 201 38.70 -1.76 -18.28
C ASN A 201 38.62 -2.44 -16.90
N SER A 202 37.43 -2.95 -16.53
CA SER A 202 37.22 -3.67 -15.29
C SER A 202 37.63 -5.14 -15.43
N THR A 203 38.15 -5.74 -14.37
CA THR A 203 38.37 -7.19 -14.27
C THR A 203 37.05 -7.98 -14.21
N ASP A 204 35.94 -7.30 -13.87
CA ASP A 204 34.60 -7.85 -13.88
C ASP A 204 33.69 -6.94 -14.74
N PRO A 205 33.70 -7.12 -16.09
CA PRO A 205 33.04 -6.22 -17.02
C PRO A 205 31.50 -6.21 -16.94
N HIS A 206 30.88 -7.19 -16.28
CA HIS A 206 29.43 -7.33 -16.18
C HIS A 206 28.89 -7.13 -14.75
N GLN A 207 29.47 -6.23 -14.02
CA GLN A 207 29.05 -5.95 -12.66
C GLN A 207 27.64 -5.34 -12.63
N LEU A 208 26.73 -5.98 -11.88
CA LEU A 208 25.47 -5.38 -11.47
C LEU A 208 25.74 -4.32 -10.41
N ALA A 209 25.16 -3.15 -10.60
CA ALA A 209 25.23 -2.06 -9.64
C ALA A 209 23.83 -1.50 -9.38
N PHE A 210 23.69 -0.81 -8.26
CA PHE A 210 22.46 -0.12 -7.88
C PHE A 210 22.71 1.39 -7.95
N ARG A 211 21.69 2.13 -8.35
CA ARG A 211 21.69 3.59 -8.28
C ARG A 211 20.36 4.10 -7.74
N ASP A 212 20.43 5.19 -7.01
CA ASP A 212 19.25 5.93 -6.63
C ASP A 212 18.55 6.49 -7.86
N ARG A 213 17.27 6.33 -7.92
CA ARG A 213 16.37 6.86 -8.94
C ARG A 213 15.23 7.59 -8.28
N THR A 214 14.90 8.76 -8.80
CA THR A 214 13.66 9.46 -8.46
C THR A 214 12.84 9.63 -9.73
N PHE A 215 11.57 9.30 -9.68
CA PHE A 215 10.63 9.58 -10.75
C PHE A 215 9.44 10.36 -10.21
N ILE A 216 8.75 11.07 -11.10
CA ILE A 216 7.64 11.94 -10.75
C ILE A 216 6.39 11.43 -11.45
N HIS A 217 5.29 11.33 -10.69
CA HIS A 217 4.03 10.82 -11.21
C HIS A 217 2.85 11.64 -10.66
N PRO A 218 1.82 11.95 -11.46
CA PRO A 218 0.62 12.59 -10.97
C PRO A 218 -0.15 11.67 -10.03
N LEU A 219 -0.57 12.20 -8.90
CA LEU A 219 -1.44 11.50 -7.95
C LEU A 219 -2.89 11.91 -8.21
N HIS A 220 -3.61 11.02 -8.86
CA HIS A 220 -5.05 11.15 -9.07
C HIS A 220 -5.79 10.50 -7.91
N PHE A 221 -6.75 11.19 -7.33
CA PHE A 221 -7.51 10.68 -6.20
C PHE A 221 -8.94 11.22 -6.17
N HIS A 222 -9.81 10.51 -5.47
CA HIS A 222 -11.15 10.96 -5.11
C HIS A 222 -11.47 10.51 -3.68
N TYR A 223 -11.88 11.45 -2.84
CA TYR A 223 -12.30 11.18 -1.48
C TYR A 223 -13.82 11.08 -1.41
N HIS A 224 -14.32 9.90 -1.00
CA HIS A 224 -15.72 9.62 -0.75
C HIS A 224 -16.03 9.90 0.71
N GLU A 225 -16.47 11.12 1.01
CA GLU A 225 -16.66 11.60 2.37
C GLU A 225 -17.69 10.75 3.14
N ASP A 226 -18.83 10.42 2.52
CA ASP A 226 -19.91 9.63 3.13
C ASP A 226 -19.51 8.17 3.41
N GLU A 227 -18.52 7.65 2.72
CA GLU A 227 -18.03 6.27 2.83
C GLU A 227 -16.67 6.17 3.52
N TYR A 228 -16.09 7.31 3.92
CA TYR A 228 -14.85 7.43 4.66
C TYR A 228 -13.62 6.82 3.98
N TYR A 229 -13.53 6.81 2.65
CA TYR A 229 -12.31 6.35 1.97
C TYR A 229 -11.91 7.24 0.80
N ALA A 230 -10.62 7.23 0.49
CA ALA A 230 -10.07 7.78 -0.73
C ALA A 230 -9.65 6.65 -1.68
N LEU A 231 -10.05 6.77 -2.95
CA LEU A 231 -9.48 5.99 -4.04
C LEU A 231 -8.35 6.80 -4.68
N SER A 232 -7.29 6.12 -5.10
CA SER A 232 -6.23 6.75 -5.86
C SER A 232 -5.92 6.00 -7.15
N ASN A 233 -4.80 6.34 -7.81
CA ASN A 233 -4.38 5.73 -9.07
C ASN A 233 -4.57 4.22 -9.06
N GLY A 234 -4.92 3.68 -10.19
CA GLY A 234 -5.15 2.26 -10.37
C GLY A 234 -4.83 1.83 -11.79
N TYR A 235 -4.88 0.52 -12.01
CA TYR A 235 -4.48 -0.09 -13.26
C TYR A 235 -5.52 -1.05 -13.81
N LEU A 236 -5.65 -1.03 -15.14
CA LEU A 236 -6.29 -2.10 -15.88
C LEU A 236 -5.30 -3.25 -16.00
N MET A 237 -5.67 -4.42 -15.51
CA MET A 237 -4.80 -5.60 -15.54
C MET A 237 -5.55 -6.86 -15.92
N GLU A 238 -4.84 -7.79 -16.51
CA GLU A 238 -5.28 -9.14 -16.73
C GLU A 238 -4.63 -10.05 -15.70
N ILE A 239 -5.41 -10.92 -15.06
CA ILE A 239 -4.92 -12.04 -14.26
C ILE A 239 -5.37 -13.34 -14.90
N SER A 240 -4.47 -14.31 -15.05
CA SER A 240 -4.79 -15.69 -15.40
C SER A 240 -4.42 -16.64 -14.26
N TYR A 241 -5.34 -17.54 -13.95
CA TYR A 241 -5.15 -18.64 -13.01
C TYR A 241 -5.42 -19.96 -13.72
N ILE A 242 -4.41 -20.81 -13.82
CA ILE A 242 -4.46 -22.04 -14.59
C ILE A 242 -3.98 -23.20 -13.73
N GLU A 243 -4.78 -24.25 -13.67
CA GLU A 243 -4.40 -25.55 -13.12
C GLU A 243 -3.92 -26.47 -14.25
N GLU A 244 -2.73 -27.02 -14.10
CA GLU A 244 -2.17 -28.06 -14.93
C GLU A 244 -2.14 -29.37 -14.14
N LEU A 245 -3.06 -30.28 -14.46
CA LEU A 245 -3.08 -31.63 -13.90
C LEU A 245 -2.14 -32.52 -14.69
N SER A 246 -1.10 -33.00 -14.04
CA SER A 246 -0.18 -33.97 -14.63
C SER A 246 -0.83 -35.36 -14.75
N PRO A 247 -0.45 -36.17 -15.74
CA PRO A 247 -0.92 -37.54 -15.85
C PRO A 247 -0.34 -38.38 -14.71
N LEU A 248 -1.20 -38.88 -13.82
CA LEU A 248 -0.81 -39.71 -12.68
C LEU A 248 -1.27 -41.15 -12.88
N ASP A 249 -0.45 -42.09 -12.47
CA ASP A 249 -0.67 -43.54 -12.72
C ASP A 249 -1.83 -44.10 -11.88
N GLU A 250 -2.10 -43.51 -10.70
CA GLU A 250 -3.01 -44.09 -9.69
C GLU A 250 -4.31 -43.30 -9.49
N VAL A 251 -4.56 -42.26 -10.31
CA VAL A 251 -5.73 -41.40 -10.13
C VAL A 251 -6.87 -41.80 -11.05
N ASP A 252 -7.94 -42.33 -10.51
CA ASP A 252 -9.20 -42.60 -11.22
C ASP A 252 -10.36 -42.03 -10.36
N LEU A 253 -10.78 -40.80 -10.67
CA LEU A 253 -11.81 -40.09 -9.92
C LEU A 253 -13.04 -39.88 -10.79
N MET A 254 -14.22 -40.16 -10.22
CA MET A 254 -15.52 -39.92 -10.87
C MET A 254 -16.28 -38.83 -10.14
N ASP A 255 -17.00 -38.00 -10.90
CA ASP A 255 -17.84 -36.91 -10.40
C ASP A 255 -17.06 -35.91 -9.52
N LEU A 256 -15.89 -35.47 -10.03
CA LEU A 256 -15.06 -34.45 -9.38
C LEU A 256 -15.49 -33.06 -9.81
N GLU A 257 -15.74 -32.19 -8.84
CA GLU A 257 -15.88 -30.74 -9.03
C GLU A 257 -14.64 -30.03 -8.50
N TRP A 258 -14.04 -29.20 -9.34
CA TRP A 258 -12.94 -28.30 -8.95
C TRP A 258 -13.47 -26.87 -8.97
N ARG A 259 -13.41 -26.22 -7.83
CA ARG A 259 -14.07 -24.93 -7.58
C ARG A 259 -13.00 -23.87 -7.32
N ILE A 260 -12.99 -22.78 -8.09
CA ILE A 260 -11.98 -21.72 -8.03
C ILE A 260 -12.71 -20.37 -7.95
N ALA A 261 -12.40 -19.55 -6.92
CA ALA A 261 -13.01 -18.24 -6.76
C ALA A 261 -12.56 -17.27 -7.87
N PHE A 262 -13.47 -16.41 -8.31
CA PHE A 262 -13.15 -15.27 -9.15
C PHE A 262 -12.68 -14.08 -8.33
N PRO A 263 -12.03 -13.08 -8.97
CA PRO A 263 -11.79 -11.79 -8.35
C PRO A 263 -13.09 -11.15 -7.83
N ALA A 264 -13.04 -10.65 -6.60
CA ALA A 264 -14.18 -10.05 -5.94
C ALA A 264 -14.54 -8.68 -6.54
N GLU A 265 -15.82 -8.31 -6.49
CA GLU A 265 -16.32 -6.96 -6.76
C GLU A 265 -16.28 -6.14 -5.49
N THR A 266 -15.58 -4.99 -5.50
CA THR A 266 -15.44 -4.08 -4.36
C THR A 266 -15.45 -2.62 -4.82
N PRO A 267 -15.51 -1.62 -3.94
CA PRO A 267 -15.36 -0.22 -4.35
C PRO A 267 -14.10 0.06 -5.17
N ARG A 268 -12.99 -0.62 -4.86
CA ARG A 268 -11.69 -0.44 -5.49
C ARG A 268 -11.38 -1.39 -6.64
N GLN A 269 -12.09 -2.53 -6.74
CA GLN A 269 -11.83 -3.60 -7.72
C GLN A 269 -13.09 -3.94 -8.52
N LYS A 270 -12.99 -3.88 -9.85
CA LYS A 270 -14.08 -4.18 -10.77
C LYS A 270 -13.68 -5.30 -11.74
N LEU A 271 -14.48 -6.35 -11.78
CA LEU A 271 -14.31 -7.45 -12.74
C LEU A 271 -15.02 -7.08 -14.06
N LYS A 272 -14.24 -6.77 -15.10
CA LYS A 272 -14.75 -6.33 -16.41
C LYS A 272 -15.08 -7.50 -17.33
N LYS A 273 -14.31 -8.57 -17.27
CA LYS A 273 -14.44 -9.73 -18.14
C LYS A 273 -13.84 -10.96 -17.48
N ILE A 274 -14.42 -12.13 -17.74
CA ILE A 274 -13.86 -13.42 -17.38
C ILE A 274 -14.02 -14.40 -18.53
N GLU A 275 -13.00 -15.22 -18.76
CA GLU A 275 -12.96 -16.22 -19.85
C GLU A 275 -12.41 -17.54 -19.31
N ALA A 276 -12.96 -18.65 -19.78
CA ALA A 276 -12.42 -19.97 -19.48
C ALA A 276 -11.10 -20.22 -20.22
N ILE A 277 -10.19 -20.95 -19.59
CA ILE A 277 -8.98 -21.46 -20.20
C ILE A 277 -9.07 -23.00 -20.17
N GLY A 278 -8.80 -23.64 -21.29
CA GLY A 278 -8.86 -25.09 -21.42
C GLY A 278 -10.29 -25.63 -21.36
N LEU A 279 -10.76 -25.98 -20.17
CA LEU A 279 -12.13 -26.50 -19.98
C LEU A 279 -13.14 -25.38 -19.68
N PRO A 280 -14.40 -25.53 -20.09
CA PRO A 280 -15.47 -24.63 -19.66
C PRO A 280 -15.78 -24.82 -18.18
N PHE A 281 -16.34 -23.79 -17.56
CA PHE A 281 -16.84 -23.83 -16.18
C PHE A 281 -18.32 -23.43 -16.11
N GLU A 282 -18.98 -23.85 -15.06
CA GLU A 282 -20.26 -23.29 -14.62
C GLU A 282 -19.97 -22.24 -13.55
N GLU A 283 -20.80 -21.20 -13.48
CA GLU A 283 -20.70 -20.19 -12.42
C GLU A 283 -21.65 -20.51 -11.29
N GLU A 284 -21.15 -20.41 -10.07
CA GLU A 284 -21.96 -20.43 -8.86
C GLU A 284 -21.67 -19.20 -7.98
N ILE A 285 -22.62 -18.89 -7.11
CA ILE A 285 -22.43 -17.88 -6.06
C ILE A 285 -22.29 -18.60 -4.73
N LEU A 286 -21.17 -18.40 -4.06
CA LEU A 286 -20.91 -18.88 -2.72
C LEU A 286 -20.64 -17.67 -1.82
N ASP A 287 -21.50 -17.48 -0.81
CA ASP A 287 -21.34 -16.38 0.15
C ASP A 287 -21.21 -14.99 -0.49
N GLY A 288 -22.02 -14.74 -1.53
CA GLY A 288 -22.01 -13.49 -2.28
C GLY A 288 -20.85 -13.33 -3.26
N GLN A 289 -20.00 -14.34 -3.43
CA GLN A 289 -18.88 -14.31 -4.36
C GLN A 289 -19.09 -15.30 -5.51
N ARG A 290 -18.70 -14.91 -6.70
CA ARG A 290 -18.72 -15.75 -7.90
C ARG A 290 -17.56 -16.74 -7.89
N ILE A 291 -17.83 -17.98 -8.25
CA ILE A 291 -16.82 -19.04 -8.37
C ILE A 291 -16.99 -19.78 -9.70
N ALA A 292 -15.88 -20.25 -10.27
CA ALA A 292 -15.87 -21.19 -11.38
C ALA A 292 -15.97 -22.62 -10.84
N VAL A 293 -16.84 -23.43 -11.43
CA VAL A 293 -16.97 -24.86 -11.13
C VAL A 293 -16.63 -25.65 -12.37
N PHE A 294 -15.49 -26.30 -12.34
CA PHE A 294 -15.02 -27.22 -13.39
C PHE A 294 -15.48 -28.63 -13.02
N LYS A 295 -16.25 -29.28 -13.91
CA LYS A 295 -16.80 -30.61 -13.67
C LYS A 295 -16.05 -31.66 -14.48
N PHE A 296 -15.69 -32.74 -13.82
CA PHE A 296 -15.02 -33.89 -14.40
C PHE A 296 -15.89 -35.12 -14.14
N ASP A 297 -16.58 -35.62 -15.15
CA ASP A 297 -17.34 -36.89 -15.04
C ASP A 297 -16.40 -38.02 -14.63
N ARG A 298 -15.20 -38.03 -15.21
CA ARG A 298 -14.12 -38.94 -14.83
C ARG A 298 -12.74 -38.32 -15.14
N LEU A 299 -11.88 -38.28 -14.15
CA LEU A 299 -10.45 -38.03 -14.31
C LEU A 299 -9.72 -39.38 -14.31
N LYS A 300 -9.26 -39.80 -15.48
CA LYS A 300 -8.64 -41.13 -15.66
C LYS A 300 -7.14 -41.09 -15.40
N PRO A 301 -6.55 -42.28 -15.05
CA PRO A 301 -5.10 -42.41 -15.03
C PRO A 301 -4.47 -41.98 -16.37
N HIS A 302 -3.27 -41.46 -16.33
CA HIS A 302 -2.47 -41.02 -17.49
C HIS A 302 -3.08 -39.90 -18.34
N GLU A 303 -4.10 -39.18 -17.85
CA GLU A 303 -4.69 -38.03 -18.55
C GLU A 303 -4.24 -36.72 -17.92
N ALA A 304 -3.58 -35.87 -18.72
CA ALA A 304 -3.29 -34.48 -18.36
C ALA A 304 -4.52 -33.59 -18.64
N ARG A 305 -4.71 -32.56 -17.85
CA ARG A 305 -5.76 -31.55 -18.04
C ARG A 305 -5.21 -30.15 -17.74
N VAL A 306 -5.61 -29.20 -18.54
CA VAL A 306 -5.36 -27.79 -18.30
C VAL A 306 -6.71 -27.07 -18.24
N PHE A 307 -6.96 -26.33 -17.17
CA PHE A 307 -8.18 -25.58 -16.99
C PHE A 307 -7.94 -24.39 -16.05
N GLY A 308 -8.82 -23.44 -16.12
CA GLY A 308 -8.73 -22.24 -15.30
C GLY A 308 -9.53 -21.09 -15.89
N TRP A 309 -9.20 -19.90 -15.47
CA TRP A 309 -9.83 -18.69 -15.96
C TRP A 309 -8.83 -17.56 -16.16
N LYS A 310 -9.24 -16.60 -16.98
CA LYS A 310 -8.56 -15.34 -17.21
C LYS A 310 -9.55 -14.20 -16.95
N ALA A 311 -9.16 -13.24 -16.16
CA ALA A 311 -9.99 -12.10 -15.78
C ALA A 311 -9.34 -10.77 -16.15
N LEU A 312 -10.16 -9.84 -16.64
CA LEU A 312 -9.78 -8.44 -16.84
C LEU A 312 -10.33 -7.60 -15.69
N LEU A 313 -9.46 -6.88 -15.00
CA LEU A 313 -9.74 -6.14 -13.78
C LEU A 313 -9.35 -4.66 -13.89
N GLU A 314 -10.19 -3.80 -13.32
CA GLU A 314 -9.78 -2.46 -12.90
C GLU A 314 -9.53 -2.50 -11.40
N VAL A 315 -8.33 -2.14 -10.95
CA VAL A 315 -7.97 -2.16 -9.52
C VAL A 315 -7.32 -0.84 -9.13
N ARG A 316 -7.82 -0.22 -8.05
CA ARG A 316 -7.32 1.05 -7.49
C ARG A 316 -6.76 0.85 -6.11
N SER A 317 -5.89 1.76 -5.66
CA SER A 317 -5.57 1.86 -4.24
C SER A 317 -6.75 2.46 -3.48
N ILE A 318 -6.92 2.02 -2.22
CA ILE A 318 -7.93 2.53 -1.30
C ILE A 318 -7.30 2.79 0.07
N LYS A 319 -7.71 3.88 0.72
CA LYS A 319 -7.35 4.18 2.11
C LYS A 319 -8.57 4.71 2.84
N TYR A 320 -8.98 4.04 3.92
CA TYR A 320 -10.08 4.50 4.77
C TYR A 320 -9.58 5.53 5.78
N ARG A 321 -10.44 6.49 6.06
CA ARG A 321 -10.25 7.54 7.05
C ARG A 321 -11.31 7.35 8.15
N LEU A 322 -11.02 6.51 9.10
CA LEU A 322 -11.86 6.29 10.28
C LEU A 322 -11.06 6.65 11.54
N SER A 323 -11.71 7.31 12.45
CA SER A 323 -11.18 7.64 13.76
C SER A 323 -11.88 6.83 14.85
N PRO A 324 -11.33 6.73 16.05
CA PRO A 324 -12.01 6.08 17.17
C PRO A 324 -13.41 6.63 17.47
N ARG A 325 -13.68 7.92 17.14
CA ARG A 325 -15.00 8.54 17.34
C ARG A 325 -16.06 8.01 16.37
N ASP A 326 -15.66 7.63 15.16
CA ASP A 326 -16.57 7.13 14.12
C ASP A 326 -17.13 5.74 14.47
N VAL A 327 -16.51 5.07 15.47
CA VAL A 327 -16.90 3.73 15.93
C VAL A 327 -17.36 3.69 17.40
N GLU A 328 -17.73 4.82 17.99
CA GLU A 328 -18.22 4.86 19.38
C GLU A 328 -19.67 4.36 19.54
N ASN A 329 -20.52 4.58 18.52
CA ASN A 329 -21.95 4.28 18.56
C ASN A 329 -22.34 3.34 17.42
N LEU A 330 -21.74 2.16 17.40
CA LEU A 330 -22.01 1.16 16.36
C LEU A 330 -23.33 0.41 16.64
N PRO A 331 -24.07 0.01 15.60
CA PRO A 331 -25.14 -0.94 15.76
C PRO A 331 -24.62 -2.30 16.24
N GLU A 332 -25.50 -3.16 16.75
CA GLU A 332 -25.12 -4.53 17.12
C GLU A 332 -24.68 -5.33 15.90
N LEU A 333 -23.73 -6.24 16.11
CA LEU A 333 -23.30 -7.17 15.06
C LEU A 333 -24.48 -8.09 14.70
N PRO A 334 -24.85 -8.22 13.40
CA PRO A 334 -25.90 -9.13 12.98
C PRO A 334 -25.63 -10.57 13.46
N PRO A 335 -26.65 -11.29 13.98
CA PRO A 335 -26.47 -12.65 14.52
C PRO A 335 -25.78 -13.62 13.54
N GLU A 336 -26.13 -13.55 12.25
CA GLU A 336 -25.52 -14.38 11.20
C GLU A 336 -24.02 -14.10 11.00
N PHE A 337 -23.55 -12.91 11.35
CA PHE A 337 -22.12 -12.59 11.36
C PHE A 337 -21.42 -13.21 12.56
N ALA A 338 -22.05 -13.20 13.73
CA ALA A 338 -21.50 -13.84 14.92
C ALA A 338 -21.35 -15.36 14.71
N ASP A 339 -22.39 -16.02 14.17
CA ASP A 339 -22.39 -17.46 13.90
C ASP A 339 -21.33 -17.89 12.87
N ARG A 340 -20.89 -16.98 12.04
CA ARG A 340 -19.93 -17.27 10.96
C ARG A 340 -18.52 -16.75 11.22
N TYR A 341 -18.38 -15.53 11.74
CA TYR A 341 -17.12 -14.81 11.80
C TYR A 341 -16.57 -14.60 13.21
N LEU A 342 -17.24 -15.13 14.25
CA LEU A 342 -16.74 -15.17 15.63
C LEU A 342 -16.45 -16.59 16.12
N VAL A 343 -16.56 -17.59 15.25
CA VAL A 343 -16.35 -19.00 15.58
C VAL A 343 -15.02 -19.52 15.05
N ASP A 344 -14.53 -20.61 15.63
CA ASP A 344 -13.34 -21.31 15.14
C ASP A 344 -13.69 -22.27 14.00
N ASN A 345 -13.81 -21.72 12.79
CA ASN A 345 -14.10 -22.46 11.55
C ASN A 345 -12.89 -22.56 10.60
N ASP A 346 -11.74 -22.00 11.02
CA ASP A 346 -10.51 -21.93 10.23
C ASP A 346 -9.32 -22.64 10.93
N ASN A 347 -9.60 -23.49 11.94
CA ASN A 347 -8.59 -24.16 12.75
C ASN A 347 -7.65 -23.18 13.47
N LEU A 348 -8.24 -22.23 14.20
CA LEU A 348 -7.55 -21.11 14.85
C LEU A 348 -7.13 -21.41 16.29
N ALA A 349 -7.37 -22.63 16.79
CA ALA A 349 -7.06 -23.06 18.17
C ALA A 349 -7.59 -22.09 19.25
N MET A 350 -8.78 -21.49 19.02
CA MET A 350 -9.38 -20.47 19.88
C MET A 350 -9.79 -21.00 21.27
N ASP A 351 -9.86 -22.32 21.47
CA ASP A 351 -10.16 -22.98 22.71
C ASP A 351 -8.92 -23.20 23.61
N THR A 352 -7.71 -23.01 23.08
CA THR A 352 -6.45 -23.18 23.84
C THR A 352 -6.22 -22.02 24.83
N GLU A 353 -5.57 -22.33 25.95
CA GLU A 353 -5.28 -21.35 27.00
C GLU A 353 -4.33 -20.25 26.50
N ILE A 354 -3.30 -20.61 25.71
CA ILE A 354 -2.32 -19.67 25.19
C ILE A 354 -2.94 -18.63 24.26
N VAL A 355 -3.84 -19.04 23.36
CA VAL A 355 -4.53 -18.12 22.42
C VAL A 355 -5.52 -17.22 23.18
N ARG A 356 -6.28 -17.77 24.13
CA ARG A 356 -7.18 -16.96 24.98
C ARG A 356 -6.44 -15.92 25.80
N LYS A 357 -5.30 -16.31 26.40
CA LYS A 357 -4.46 -15.38 27.14
C LYS A 357 -3.92 -14.28 26.24
N ALA A 358 -3.41 -14.63 25.07
CA ALA A 358 -2.94 -13.67 24.06
C ALA A 358 -4.04 -12.69 23.65
N ALA A 359 -5.29 -13.14 23.47
CA ALA A 359 -6.42 -12.29 23.13
C ALA A 359 -6.72 -11.23 24.20
N VAL A 360 -6.58 -11.57 25.46
CA VAL A 360 -6.76 -10.62 26.58
C VAL A 360 -5.56 -9.67 26.67
N GLU A 361 -4.34 -10.18 26.57
CA GLU A 361 -3.11 -9.37 26.62
C GLU A 361 -3.05 -8.34 25.49
N ALA A 362 -3.45 -8.73 24.26
CA ALA A 362 -3.37 -7.88 23.09
C ALA A 362 -4.18 -6.59 23.19
N ILE A 363 -5.34 -6.63 23.86
CA ILE A 363 -6.20 -5.45 24.01
C ILE A 363 -6.09 -4.76 25.37
N GLY A 364 -5.59 -5.46 26.40
CA GLY A 364 -5.56 -4.97 27.78
C GLY A 364 -6.95 -4.49 28.23
N THR A 365 -7.08 -3.20 28.52
CA THR A 365 -8.34 -2.56 28.94
C THR A 365 -9.02 -1.75 27.84
N GLU A 366 -8.55 -1.85 26.59
CA GLU A 366 -9.10 -1.06 25.47
C GLU A 366 -10.53 -1.53 25.12
N THR A 367 -11.41 -0.58 24.89
CA THR A 367 -12.83 -0.81 24.57
C THR A 367 -13.22 -0.39 23.16
N ASN A 368 -12.51 0.59 22.57
CA ASN A 368 -12.79 1.09 21.24
C ASN A 368 -12.41 0.08 20.16
N LEU A 369 -13.29 -0.20 19.21
CA LEU A 369 -13.10 -1.23 18.18
C LEU A 369 -11.82 -1.01 17.37
N LEU A 370 -11.59 0.19 16.82
CA LEU A 370 -10.41 0.47 15.98
C LEU A 370 -9.11 0.34 16.77
N ARG A 371 -9.10 0.82 18.02
CA ARG A 371 -7.92 0.68 18.88
C ARG A 371 -7.64 -0.77 19.25
N LYS A 372 -8.69 -1.57 19.51
CA LYS A 372 -8.54 -3.02 19.69
C LYS A 372 -7.89 -3.68 18.48
N VAL A 373 -8.39 -3.38 17.26
CA VAL A 373 -7.83 -3.95 16.01
C VAL A 373 -6.37 -3.57 15.86
N LEU A 374 -6.03 -2.29 16.08
CA LEU A 374 -4.65 -1.81 16.01
C LEU A 374 -3.76 -2.48 17.07
N SER A 375 -4.22 -2.55 18.32
CA SER A 375 -3.47 -3.20 19.40
C SER A 375 -3.24 -4.69 19.15
N ILE A 376 -4.22 -5.39 18.56
CA ILE A 376 -4.07 -6.80 18.18
C ILE A 376 -3.03 -6.94 17.04
N ARG A 377 -3.07 -6.08 16.02
CA ARG A 377 -2.06 -6.07 14.96
C ARG A 377 -0.66 -5.91 15.55
N ASP A 378 -0.47 -4.88 16.35
CA ASP A 378 0.83 -4.54 16.93
C ASP A 378 1.31 -5.64 17.89
N TYR A 379 0.39 -6.25 18.67
CA TYR A 379 0.71 -7.41 19.49
C TYR A 379 1.23 -8.60 18.66
N VAL A 380 0.60 -8.88 17.51
CA VAL A 380 1.05 -9.96 16.61
C VAL A 380 2.43 -9.64 16.05
N TYR A 381 2.68 -8.40 15.64
CA TYR A 381 3.99 -7.93 15.15
C TYR A 381 5.08 -8.03 16.24
N GLU A 382 4.76 -7.74 17.49
CA GLU A 382 5.70 -7.91 18.62
C GLU A 382 5.98 -9.38 18.97
N LYS A 383 5.07 -10.30 18.65
CA LYS A 383 5.18 -11.72 19.01
C LYS A 383 5.81 -12.58 17.93
N LEU A 384 5.77 -12.17 16.68
CA LEU A 384 6.19 -12.99 15.55
C LEU A 384 7.29 -12.30 14.76
N ASP A 385 8.35 -13.05 14.48
CA ASP A 385 9.28 -12.75 13.41
C ASP A 385 8.78 -13.38 12.10
N TYR A 386 8.96 -12.68 10.97
CA TYR A 386 8.55 -13.22 9.67
C TYR A 386 9.47 -14.35 9.22
N GLY A 387 8.89 -15.51 8.92
CA GLY A 387 9.62 -16.65 8.40
C GLY A 387 8.73 -17.72 7.80
N ILE A 388 9.13 -18.23 6.64
CA ILE A 388 8.38 -19.27 5.90
C ILE A 388 8.73 -20.66 6.46
N LYS A 389 7.70 -21.43 6.78
CA LYS A 389 7.79 -22.83 7.20
C LYS A 389 7.12 -23.75 6.17
N PRO A 390 7.43 -25.05 6.14
CA PRO A 390 6.84 -25.99 5.19
C PRO A 390 5.31 -26.14 5.32
N HIS A 391 4.77 -25.88 6.51
CA HIS A 391 3.34 -25.96 6.81
C HIS A 391 2.87 -24.72 7.52
N ILE A 392 1.60 -24.37 7.35
CA ILE A 392 0.92 -23.35 8.15
C ILE A 392 0.43 -24.03 9.42
N ASP A 393 0.94 -23.59 10.57
CA ASP A 393 0.58 -24.10 11.88
C ASP A 393 -0.56 -23.29 12.50
N THR A 394 -1.17 -23.86 13.53
CA THR A 394 -2.24 -23.20 14.30
C THR A 394 -1.69 -22.08 15.20
N PRO A 395 -2.50 -21.06 15.54
CA PRO A 395 -2.07 -19.91 16.35
C PRO A 395 -1.38 -20.25 17.69
N ASP A 396 -1.76 -21.33 18.36
CA ASP A 396 -1.11 -21.78 19.58
C ASP A 396 0.35 -22.21 19.36
N ILE A 397 0.59 -23.00 18.30
CA ILE A 397 1.95 -23.42 17.91
C ILE A 397 2.78 -22.22 17.46
N VAL A 398 2.17 -21.31 16.70
CA VAL A 398 2.83 -20.11 16.18
C VAL A 398 3.26 -19.18 17.32
N LEU A 399 2.40 -18.97 18.32
CA LEU A 399 2.72 -18.19 19.53
C LEU A 399 3.87 -18.78 20.34
N GLU A 400 3.91 -20.12 20.48
CA GLU A 400 5.01 -20.80 21.19
C GLU A 400 6.34 -20.67 20.43
N ARG A 401 6.29 -20.69 19.10
CA ARG A 401 7.46 -20.65 18.23
C ARG A 401 8.00 -19.24 18.00
N GLY A 402 7.12 -18.22 17.96
CA GLY A 402 7.48 -16.83 17.69
C GLY A 402 7.89 -16.53 16.24
N ILE A 403 7.61 -17.42 15.28
CA ILE A 403 7.93 -17.23 13.85
C ILE A 403 6.72 -17.64 13.02
N GLY A 404 6.36 -16.82 12.03
CA GLY A 404 5.23 -17.09 11.17
C GLY A 404 5.36 -16.52 9.76
N SER A 405 4.68 -17.16 8.80
CA SER A 405 4.44 -16.65 7.45
C SER A 405 3.20 -15.76 7.42
N CYS A 406 2.90 -15.12 6.27
CA CYS A 406 1.70 -14.30 6.12
C CYS A 406 0.39 -15.02 6.52
N GLY A 407 0.27 -16.32 6.21
CA GLY A 407 -0.89 -17.13 6.59
C GLY A 407 -1.01 -17.33 8.10
N GLU A 408 0.10 -17.47 8.80
CA GLU A 408 0.16 -17.63 10.26
C GLU A 408 -0.09 -16.31 10.99
N TYR A 409 0.43 -15.18 10.46
CA TYR A 409 0.06 -13.84 10.93
C TYR A 409 -1.45 -13.61 10.83
N VAL A 410 -2.04 -13.91 9.66
CA VAL A 410 -3.51 -13.81 9.46
C VAL A 410 -4.25 -14.74 10.43
N GLY A 411 -3.83 -16.00 10.56
CA GLY A 411 -4.48 -16.97 11.46
C GLY A 411 -4.51 -16.48 12.91
N LEU A 412 -3.38 -15.97 13.41
CA LEU A 412 -3.30 -15.43 14.76
C LEU A 412 -4.16 -14.16 14.91
N MET A 413 -4.09 -13.22 13.97
CA MET A 413 -4.94 -12.02 14.00
C MET A 413 -6.44 -12.38 13.99
N LEU A 414 -6.87 -13.34 13.16
CA LEU A 414 -8.26 -13.80 13.13
C LEU A 414 -8.70 -14.36 14.49
N ALA A 415 -7.87 -15.22 15.12
CA ALA A 415 -8.18 -15.79 16.41
C ALA A 415 -8.37 -14.70 17.48
N LEU A 416 -7.42 -13.76 17.56
CA LEU A 416 -7.46 -12.71 18.58
C LEU A 416 -8.62 -11.71 18.33
N LEU A 417 -8.91 -11.35 17.08
CA LEU A 417 -10.04 -10.48 16.72
C LEU A 417 -11.37 -11.15 17.09
N ARG A 418 -11.58 -12.43 16.69
CA ARG A 418 -12.82 -13.18 16.96
C ARG A 418 -13.06 -13.36 18.46
N LEU A 419 -12.03 -13.67 19.24
CA LEU A 419 -12.12 -13.77 20.70
C LEU A 419 -12.46 -12.44 21.38
N ASN A 420 -12.17 -11.32 20.72
CA ASN A 420 -12.53 -9.98 21.17
C ASN A 420 -13.84 -9.45 20.56
N GLY A 421 -14.65 -10.33 19.96
CA GLY A 421 -15.98 -10.00 19.41
C GLY A 421 -15.94 -9.20 18.11
N ILE A 422 -14.81 -9.20 17.40
CA ILE A 422 -14.63 -8.49 16.12
C ILE A 422 -14.71 -9.50 14.98
N ALA A 423 -15.78 -9.42 14.19
CA ALA A 423 -15.97 -10.27 13.01
C ALA A 423 -14.87 -9.98 11.98
N CYS A 424 -14.24 -11.03 11.49
CA CYS A 424 -13.13 -10.90 10.55
C CYS A 424 -13.05 -12.11 9.61
N ARG A 425 -12.42 -11.91 8.45
CA ARG A 425 -12.26 -12.95 7.43
C ARG A 425 -10.96 -12.81 6.66
N THR A 426 -10.44 -13.91 6.13
CA THR A 426 -9.28 -13.94 5.25
C THR A 426 -9.65 -13.41 3.87
N VAL A 427 -8.71 -12.71 3.25
CA VAL A 427 -8.74 -12.30 1.85
C VAL A 427 -7.40 -12.70 1.21
N GLY A 428 -7.41 -13.09 -0.01
CA GLY A 428 -6.21 -13.40 -0.75
C GLY A 428 -6.44 -13.26 -2.25
N ARG A 429 -5.57 -13.78 -3.10
CA ARG A 429 -4.48 -14.70 -2.73
C ARG A 429 -3.15 -14.26 -3.32
N TYR A 430 -3.14 -13.22 -4.18
CA TYR A 430 -1.95 -12.82 -4.92
C TYR A 430 -1.81 -11.30 -4.97
N LYS A 431 -0.57 -10.84 -5.01
CA LYS A 431 -0.23 -9.47 -5.38
C LYS A 431 0.29 -9.44 -6.82
N CYS A 432 -0.16 -8.48 -7.60
CA CYS A 432 0.46 -8.15 -8.88
C CYS A 432 1.86 -7.57 -8.60
N PRO A 433 2.93 -8.01 -9.28
CA PRO A 433 4.21 -7.33 -9.18
C PRO A 433 4.06 -5.83 -9.50
N PRO A 434 4.51 -4.90 -8.64
CA PRO A 434 4.23 -3.47 -8.77
C PRO A 434 5.15 -2.77 -9.79
N HIS A 435 5.15 -3.29 -11.03
CA HIS A 435 5.98 -2.81 -12.14
C HIS A 435 5.13 -2.29 -13.32
N PRO A 436 4.46 -1.12 -13.18
CA PRO A 436 3.63 -0.57 -14.26
C PRO A 436 4.44 -0.13 -15.48
N ASP A 437 5.75 0.04 -15.35
CA ASP A 437 6.71 0.25 -16.43
C ASP A 437 6.85 -0.97 -17.37
N ARG A 438 6.44 -2.17 -16.91
CA ARG A 438 6.41 -3.41 -17.69
C ARG A 438 5.04 -3.66 -18.31
N GLN A 439 4.44 -2.63 -18.86
CA GLN A 439 3.13 -2.74 -19.51
C GLN A 439 3.12 -3.79 -20.64
N GLY A 440 2.09 -4.64 -20.66
CA GLY A 440 1.94 -5.71 -21.65
C GLY A 440 2.82 -6.95 -21.43
N VAL A 441 3.66 -6.96 -20.39
CA VAL A 441 4.54 -8.09 -20.07
C VAL A 441 3.87 -8.99 -19.02
N PRO A 442 3.66 -10.29 -19.30
CA PRO A 442 3.17 -11.23 -18.29
C PRO A 442 4.19 -11.46 -17.17
N MET A 443 3.78 -11.22 -15.94
CA MET A 443 4.61 -11.36 -14.72
C MET A 443 4.04 -12.43 -13.80
N GLN A 444 4.91 -13.16 -13.12
CA GLN A 444 4.50 -14.05 -12.03
C GLN A 444 4.48 -13.29 -10.71
N PRO A 445 3.52 -13.56 -9.82
CA PRO A 445 3.65 -13.13 -8.43
C PRO A 445 4.84 -13.86 -7.77
N ASP A 446 5.55 -13.18 -6.89
CA ASP A 446 6.73 -13.75 -6.23
C ASP A 446 6.34 -14.92 -5.30
N TYR A 447 5.15 -14.83 -4.67
CA TYR A 447 4.61 -15.83 -3.75
C TYR A 447 3.09 -15.66 -3.57
N ASN A 448 2.47 -16.67 -2.97
CA ASN A 448 1.11 -16.58 -2.47
C ASN A 448 1.08 -15.61 -1.28
N HIS A 449 0.07 -14.77 -1.22
CA HIS A 449 -0.06 -13.81 -0.15
C HIS A 449 -1.50 -13.68 0.33
N VAL A 450 -1.68 -13.54 1.63
CA VAL A 450 -2.99 -13.41 2.27
C VAL A 450 -2.98 -12.26 3.26
N TRP A 451 -4.12 -11.63 3.40
CA TRP A 451 -4.42 -10.58 4.37
C TRP A 451 -5.82 -10.80 4.94
N LEU A 452 -6.36 -9.85 5.65
CA LEU A 452 -7.67 -9.97 6.26
C LEU A 452 -8.51 -8.70 6.11
N GLU A 453 -9.80 -8.87 6.39
CA GLU A 453 -10.74 -7.77 6.62
C GLU A 453 -11.38 -7.96 7.99
N PHE A 454 -11.59 -6.87 8.70
CA PHE A 454 -12.44 -6.82 9.88
C PHE A 454 -13.72 -6.05 9.60
N TYR A 455 -14.78 -6.42 10.28
CA TYR A 455 -16.10 -5.83 10.03
C TYR A 455 -16.44 -4.78 11.08
N ILE A 456 -16.84 -3.60 10.62
CA ILE A 456 -17.39 -2.56 11.47
C ILE A 456 -18.90 -2.48 11.20
N PRO A 457 -19.77 -2.83 12.18
CA PRO A 457 -21.21 -2.72 12.02
C PRO A 457 -21.64 -1.34 11.56
N GLY A 458 -22.45 -1.29 10.49
CA GLY A 458 -22.88 -0.04 9.87
C GLY A 458 -21.95 0.57 8.84
N LEU A 459 -20.65 0.20 8.81
CA LEU A 459 -19.66 0.69 7.84
C LEU A 459 -19.22 -0.39 6.86
N GLY A 460 -19.20 -1.68 7.28
CA GLY A 460 -18.84 -2.79 6.41
C GLY A 460 -17.44 -3.36 6.66
N TRP A 461 -16.90 -4.03 5.64
CA TRP A 461 -15.62 -4.70 5.68
C TRP A 461 -14.45 -3.74 5.41
N ILE A 462 -13.51 -3.66 6.35
CA ILE A 462 -12.34 -2.78 6.29
C ILE A 462 -11.09 -3.64 6.14
N PRO A 463 -10.23 -3.39 5.14
CA PRO A 463 -9.04 -4.20 4.91
C PRO A 463 -7.90 -3.90 5.88
N MET A 464 -7.12 -4.93 6.20
CA MET A 464 -5.87 -4.84 6.95
C MET A 464 -4.89 -5.90 6.43
N GLU A 465 -3.69 -5.47 6.07
CA GLU A 465 -2.63 -6.38 5.67
C GLU A 465 -2.06 -7.19 6.85
N SER A 466 -1.40 -8.30 6.53
CA SER A 466 -0.88 -9.22 7.53
C SER A 466 0.44 -8.76 8.17
N ASN A 467 1.50 -8.60 7.38
CA ASN A 467 2.87 -8.42 7.88
C ASN A 467 3.74 -7.37 7.17
N PRO A 468 3.36 -6.75 6.03
CA PRO A 468 4.26 -5.82 5.33
C PRO A 468 4.61 -4.55 6.11
N ASP A 469 3.82 -4.20 7.11
CA ASP A 469 4.06 -3.05 7.99
C ASP A 469 4.75 -3.46 9.31
N ASP A 470 5.21 -4.71 9.43
CA ASP A 470 5.97 -5.20 10.58
C ASP A 470 7.43 -4.76 10.45
N ASN A 471 7.75 -3.64 11.08
CA ASN A 471 9.12 -3.20 11.27
C ASN A 471 9.72 -4.00 12.43
N GLN A 472 10.43 -5.07 12.15
CA GLN A 472 11.08 -5.93 13.15
C GLN A 472 12.10 -5.19 14.05
N ASP A 473 12.28 -3.91 13.83
CA ASP A 473 13.06 -3.00 14.64
C ASP A 473 12.20 -2.35 15.75
N SER A 474 12.85 -1.91 16.80
CA SER A 474 12.19 -1.20 17.92
C SER A 474 11.72 0.20 17.47
N GLY A 475 10.46 0.34 17.12
CA GLY A 475 9.85 1.61 16.71
C GLY A 475 8.34 1.44 16.46
N PRO A 476 7.62 2.52 16.17
CA PRO A 476 6.24 2.41 15.76
C PRO A 476 6.16 1.75 14.38
N ASN A 477 5.21 0.82 14.23
CA ASN A 477 4.94 0.20 12.94
C ASN A 477 4.21 1.17 12.01
N PRO A 478 4.55 1.20 10.71
CA PRO A 478 3.80 1.98 9.73
C PRO A 478 2.31 1.62 9.72
N MET A 479 1.50 2.60 9.36
CA MET A 479 0.05 2.44 9.21
C MET A 479 -0.35 2.32 7.72
N ARG A 480 0.61 2.00 6.85
CA ARG A 480 0.45 1.95 5.39
C ARG A 480 -0.78 1.15 4.98
N PHE A 481 -0.85 -0.08 5.42
CA PHE A 481 -1.92 -1.01 5.07
C PHE A 481 -2.90 -1.31 6.21
N PHE A 482 -2.86 -0.55 7.28
CA PHE A 482 -3.95 -0.53 8.23
C PHE A 482 -5.11 0.29 7.64
N MET A 483 -6.23 -0.35 7.36
CA MET A 483 -7.38 0.23 6.67
C MET A 483 -7.06 0.73 5.24
N GLY A 484 -6.16 0.05 4.52
CA GLY A 484 -5.80 0.41 3.15
C GLY A 484 -5.20 -0.75 2.37
N LEU A 485 -5.36 -0.69 1.04
CA LEU A 485 -4.74 -1.63 0.09
C LEU A 485 -4.29 -0.88 -1.16
N ALA A 486 -3.08 -1.16 -1.61
CA ALA A 486 -2.57 -0.64 -2.87
C ALA A 486 -3.19 -1.37 -4.07
N TRP A 487 -3.15 -0.74 -5.25
CA TRP A 487 -3.71 -1.27 -6.49
C TRP A 487 -3.21 -2.68 -6.86
N TYR A 488 -2.03 -3.05 -6.43
CA TYR A 488 -1.45 -4.36 -6.72
C TYR A 488 -1.98 -5.51 -5.85
N HIS A 489 -2.79 -5.26 -4.82
CA HIS A 489 -3.49 -6.29 -4.07
C HIS A 489 -4.75 -6.71 -4.82
N VAL A 490 -4.78 -7.93 -5.33
CA VAL A 490 -5.98 -8.45 -6.03
C VAL A 490 -6.79 -9.31 -5.08
N GLU A 491 -8.02 -8.88 -4.80
CA GLU A 491 -8.92 -9.51 -3.83
C GLU A 491 -9.60 -10.72 -4.43
N LEU A 492 -9.25 -11.89 -3.91
CA LEU A 492 -9.74 -13.20 -4.30
C LEU A 492 -10.21 -13.97 -3.05
N GLY A 493 -11.34 -14.65 -3.11
CA GLY A 493 -11.77 -15.55 -2.03
C GLY A 493 -11.97 -14.87 -0.67
N LYS A 494 -12.82 -13.85 -0.59
CA LYS A 494 -13.11 -13.09 0.64
C LYS A 494 -13.93 -13.91 1.63
N GLY A 495 -13.30 -14.49 2.65
CA GLY A 495 -13.94 -15.35 3.65
C GLY A 495 -14.43 -16.70 3.10
N ILE A 496 -14.04 -17.06 1.90
CA ILE A 496 -14.24 -18.40 1.32
C ILE A 496 -12.89 -18.97 0.90
N ARG A 497 -12.80 -20.27 0.77
CA ARG A 497 -11.59 -20.90 0.21
C ARG A 497 -11.46 -20.50 -1.25
N PHE A 498 -10.29 -20.01 -1.63
CA PHE A 498 -10.00 -19.67 -3.03
C PHE A 498 -10.17 -20.87 -3.94
N GLU A 499 -9.78 -22.03 -3.48
CA GLU A 499 -9.87 -23.29 -4.20
C GLU A 499 -10.43 -24.38 -3.30
N SER A 500 -11.34 -25.20 -3.82
CA SER A 500 -11.90 -26.33 -3.11
C SER A 500 -12.35 -27.42 -4.08
N LEU A 501 -12.44 -28.65 -3.57
CA LEU A 501 -12.89 -29.81 -4.34
C LEU A 501 -14.08 -30.47 -3.68
N LYS A 502 -14.91 -31.07 -4.54
CA LYS A 502 -15.96 -32.00 -4.12
C LYS A 502 -15.86 -33.26 -4.96
N LEU A 503 -15.99 -34.40 -4.31
CA LEU A 503 -16.11 -35.70 -4.97
C LEU A 503 -17.50 -36.24 -4.69
N LYS A 504 -18.28 -36.49 -5.75
CA LYS A 504 -19.69 -36.92 -5.63
C LYS A 504 -20.53 -36.03 -4.70
N GLY A 505 -20.31 -34.70 -4.81
CA GLY A 505 -21.00 -33.70 -3.99
C GLY A 505 -20.48 -33.54 -2.57
N VAL A 506 -19.53 -34.36 -2.10
CA VAL A 506 -18.94 -34.26 -0.75
C VAL A 506 -17.61 -33.51 -0.83
N PRO A 507 -17.40 -32.51 0.08
CA PRO A 507 -16.11 -31.82 0.15
C PRO A 507 -14.94 -32.79 0.34
N LEU A 508 -13.90 -32.62 -0.46
CA LEU A 508 -12.70 -33.42 -0.41
C LEU A 508 -11.56 -32.63 0.24
N HIS A 509 -10.90 -33.21 1.24
CA HIS A 509 -9.74 -32.59 1.84
C HIS A 509 -8.48 -32.83 0.98
N LYS A 510 -7.68 -31.78 0.78
CA LYS A 510 -6.44 -31.86 -0.03
C LYS A 510 -5.48 -32.94 0.44
N SER A 511 -5.47 -33.27 1.74
CA SER A 511 -4.65 -34.34 2.33
C SER A 511 -5.04 -35.76 1.91
N GLU A 512 -6.31 -35.96 1.47
CA GLU A 512 -6.81 -37.30 1.09
C GLU A 512 -6.31 -37.74 -0.29
N ILE A 513 -5.96 -36.79 -1.18
CA ILE A 513 -5.50 -37.07 -2.54
C ILE A 513 -4.20 -36.31 -2.86
N ARG A 514 -3.36 -35.96 -1.99
CA ARG A 514 -2.10 -35.25 -2.29
C ARG A 514 -2.21 -34.29 -3.49
N LEU A 515 -3.14 -33.34 -3.43
CA LEU A 515 -3.47 -32.43 -4.53
C LEU A 515 -2.27 -31.57 -4.99
N GLY A 516 -1.30 -31.32 -4.11
CA GLY A 516 -0.03 -30.74 -4.50
C GLY A 516 0.76 -31.58 -5.51
N ASP A 517 0.52 -32.89 -5.53
CA ASP A 517 1.11 -33.81 -6.50
C ASP A 517 0.26 -33.91 -7.79
N LEU A 518 -1.03 -33.45 -7.74
CA LEU A 518 -1.96 -33.52 -8.86
C LEU A 518 -1.87 -32.30 -9.78
N ALA A 519 -1.67 -31.11 -9.23
CA ALA A 519 -1.81 -29.88 -9.98
C ALA A 519 -0.65 -28.91 -9.75
N ILE A 520 -0.24 -28.29 -10.84
CA ILE A 520 0.69 -27.15 -10.83
C ILE A 520 -0.11 -25.90 -11.19
N ASN A 521 -0.04 -24.90 -10.31
CA ASN A 521 -0.74 -23.63 -10.51
C ASN A 521 0.14 -22.68 -11.30
N HIS A 522 -0.40 -22.12 -12.37
CA HIS A 522 0.23 -21.06 -13.14
C HIS A 522 -0.56 -19.77 -12.97
N VAL A 523 0.07 -18.76 -12.36
CA VAL A 523 -0.52 -17.42 -12.17
C VAL A 523 0.29 -16.40 -12.95
N ARG A 524 -0.40 -15.54 -13.71
CA ARG A 524 0.22 -14.44 -14.45
C ARG A 524 -0.60 -13.19 -14.31
N PHE A 525 0.10 -12.07 -14.13
CA PHE A 525 -0.45 -10.73 -14.19
C PHE A 525 0.11 -10.01 -15.40
N THR A 526 -0.74 -9.27 -16.11
CA THR A 526 -0.32 -8.37 -17.18
C THR A 526 -0.95 -7.01 -16.96
N ILE A 527 -0.15 -5.99 -16.67
CA ILE A 527 -0.62 -4.62 -16.54
C ILE A 527 -0.84 -4.07 -17.96
N LEU A 528 -2.04 -3.59 -18.26
CA LEU A 528 -2.43 -3.11 -19.58
C LEU A 528 -2.38 -1.57 -19.71
N GLY A 529 -2.50 -0.87 -18.60
CA GLY A 529 -2.41 0.59 -18.56
C GLY A 529 -2.96 1.17 -17.28
N GLU A 530 -2.66 2.44 -17.06
CA GLU A 530 -3.22 3.19 -15.94
C GLU A 530 -4.69 3.56 -16.21
N LEU A 531 -5.50 3.52 -15.17
CA LEU A 531 -6.91 3.91 -15.24
C LEU A 531 -7.05 5.44 -15.26
N PRO A 532 -8.12 5.98 -15.88
CA PRO A 532 -8.47 7.39 -15.72
C PRO A 532 -8.59 7.78 -14.25
N PRO A 533 -8.50 9.09 -13.89
CA PRO A 533 -8.74 9.55 -12.53
C PRO A 533 -10.00 8.94 -11.91
N PRO A 534 -9.99 8.58 -10.61
CA PRO A 534 -11.18 8.10 -9.93
C PRO A 534 -12.25 9.21 -9.84
N ARG A 535 -13.51 8.81 -9.80
CA ARG A 535 -14.67 9.72 -9.73
C ARG A 535 -15.56 9.34 -8.58
#